data_6091f1ecd954b50a6cdd8ad65cd5daab
#
_entry.id   6091f1ecd954b50a6cdd8ad65cd5daab
#
_cell.length_a   1.000
_cell.length_b   1.000
_cell.length_c   1.000
_cell.angle_alpha   90.00
_cell.angle_beta   90.00
_cell.angle_gamma   90.00
#
_symmetry.space_group_name_H-M   'P 1'
#
loop_
_entity.id
_entity.type
_entity.pdbx_description
1 polymer ?
#
loop_
_entity_poly.entity_id
_entity_poly.type
_entity_poly.pdbx_seq_one_letter_code
_entity_poly.pdbx_strand_id
1 'polypeptide(L)'
;MVKLSIRAAALAALVALIGSAQAHIRINPTESPAGGREMYRMRVPNEKQVNSSRIVGEFPAGLKVYAFEPKAGWTVDIRRNDKGDIVGATWNGVLKPYEFLEFGMLAINPEAAGEITWKFVQYYDDGTKEEFVGAAGSRLPAPVVTLKAVTR
;
A
#
# COMPACT_ATOMS: atom_id res chain seq x y z
N MET A 1 -22.12 -31.66 -37.99
CA MET A 1 -21.51 -30.33 -37.98
C MET A 1 -21.76 -29.48 -36.71
N VAL A 2 -22.31 -30.03 -35.61
CA VAL A 2 -22.63 -29.29 -34.37
C VAL A 2 -21.59 -29.46 -33.27
N LYS A 3 -20.66 -30.41 -33.42
CA LYS A 3 -19.66 -30.70 -32.33
C LYS A 3 -18.39 -29.83 -32.33
N LEU A 4 -18.19 -28.97 -33.36
CA LEU A 4 -17.01 -28.13 -33.46
C LEU A 4 -17.19 -26.76 -32.77
N SER A 5 -18.44 -26.30 -32.62
CA SER A 5 -18.78 -24.98 -32.06
C SER A 5 -18.70 -24.91 -30.54
N ILE A 6 -18.85 -26.03 -29.82
CA ILE A 6 -18.86 -26.05 -28.34
C ILE A 6 -17.45 -26.00 -27.78
N ARG A 7 -16.45 -26.52 -28.48
CA ARG A 7 -15.04 -26.50 -28.03
C ARG A 7 -14.39 -25.13 -28.19
N ALA A 8 -14.80 -24.36 -29.20
CA ALA A 8 -14.31 -23.00 -29.40
C ALA A 8 -14.87 -22.01 -28.38
N ALA A 9 -16.13 -22.18 -27.96
CA ALA A 9 -16.75 -21.34 -26.92
C ALA A 9 -16.16 -21.59 -25.52
N ALA A 10 -15.76 -22.83 -25.20
CA ALA A 10 -15.13 -23.15 -23.91
C ALA A 10 -13.70 -22.58 -23.79
N LEU A 11 -12.96 -22.49 -24.91
CA LEU A 11 -11.60 -21.90 -24.89
C LEU A 11 -11.63 -20.38 -24.77
N ALA A 12 -12.64 -19.71 -25.36
CA ALA A 12 -12.81 -18.26 -25.22
C ALA A 12 -13.23 -17.81 -23.80
N ALA A 13 -13.97 -18.67 -23.10
CA ALA A 13 -14.37 -18.37 -21.69
C ALA A 13 -13.22 -18.52 -20.70
N LEU A 14 -12.17 -19.28 -20.99
CA LEU A 14 -11.03 -19.48 -20.11
C LEU A 14 -10.02 -18.31 -20.14
N VAL A 15 -10.00 -17.54 -21.24
CA VAL A 15 -9.11 -16.38 -21.42
C VAL A 15 -9.64 -15.14 -20.70
N ALA A 16 -10.94 -15.06 -20.39
CA ALA A 16 -11.56 -13.92 -19.71
C ALA A 16 -11.32 -13.88 -18.19
N LEU A 17 -10.66 -14.90 -17.61
CA LEU A 17 -10.38 -14.99 -16.16
C LEU A 17 -8.94 -14.61 -15.78
N ILE A 18 -8.17 -14.04 -16.70
CA ILE A 18 -6.92 -13.36 -16.32
C ILE A 18 -7.32 -12.01 -15.73
N GLY A 19 -7.85 -12.03 -14.52
CA GLY A 19 -7.94 -10.84 -13.71
C GLY A 19 -6.55 -10.21 -13.66
N SER A 20 -6.42 -8.98 -14.14
CA SER A 20 -5.19 -8.21 -13.99
C SER A 20 -4.81 -8.26 -12.51
N ALA A 21 -3.72 -8.95 -12.18
CA ALA A 21 -3.14 -8.90 -10.84
C ALA A 21 -2.67 -7.46 -10.64
N GLN A 22 -3.55 -6.61 -10.12
CA GLN A 22 -3.17 -5.24 -9.77
C GLN A 22 -2.28 -5.31 -8.54
N ALA A 23 -1.04 -4.90 -8.71
CA ALA A 23 -0.14 -4.74 -7.58
C ALA A 23 -0.56 -3.51 -6.79
N HIS A 24 -1.07 -3.76 -5.60
CA HIS A 24 -1.50 -2.72 -4.66
C HIS A 24 -0.32 -2.33 -3.75
N ILE A 25 -0.31 -1.09 -3.30
CA ILE A 25 0.51 -0.72 -2.13
C ILE A 25 0.07 -1.61 -0.96
N ARG A 26 1.05 -2.20 -0.28
CA ARG A 26 0.83 -3.09 0.86
C ARG A 26 1.65 -2.65 2.05
N ILE A 27 1.12 -2.89 3.24
CA ILE A 27 1.84 -2.74 4.50
C ILE A 27 2.09 -4.13 5.10
N ASN A 28 3.30 -4.38 5.52
CA ASN A 28 3.70 -5.59 6.25
C ASN A 28 4.38 -5.20 7.58
N PRO A 29 4.15 -5.96 8.66
CA PRO A 29 3.27 -7.12 8.74
C PRO A 29 1.79 -6.72 8.65
N THR A 30 0.92 -7.68 8.28
CA THR A 30 -0.54 -7.50 8.23
C THR A 30 -1.22 -7.66 9.59
N GLU A 31 -0.48 -8.16 10.58
CA GLU A 31 -0.90 -8.29 11.97
C GLU A 31 0.24 -7.84 12.89
N SER A 32 -0.10 -7.17 14.00
CA SER A 32 0.88 -6.67 14.97
C SER A 32 0.24 -6.59 16.36
N PRO A 33 1.02 -6.63 17.46
CA PRO A 33 0.48 -6.46 18.81
C PRO A 33 -0.04 -5.03 19.03
N ALA A 34 -1.20 -4.87 19.65
CA ALA A 34 -1.70 -3.58 20.13
C ALA A 34 -0.74 -3.02 21.19
N GLY A 35 -0.47 -1.70 21.16
CA GLY A 35 0.48 -1.01 22.04
C GLY A 35 1.95 -1.36 21.79
N GLY A 36 2.23 -2.32 20.90
CA GLY A 36 3.58 -2.80 20.62
C GLY A 36 4.37 -1.86 19.69
N ARG A 37 5.70 -2.05 19.70
CA ARG A 37 6.59 -1.45 18.69
C ARG A 37 6.61 -2.34 17.46
N GLU A 38 6.55 -1.73 16.27
CA GLU A 38 6.57 -2.46 15.02
C GLU A 38 7.44 -1.74 13.98
N MET A 39 8.03 -2.55 13.10
CA MET A 39 8.66 -2.06 11.87
C MET A 39 7.76 -2.37 10.68
N TYR A 40 7.05 -1.37 10.24
CA TYR A 40 6.21 -1.48 9.05
C TYR A 40 7.01 -1.28 7.78
N ARG A 41 6.74 -2.12 6.78
CA ARG A 41 7.28 -1.99 5.42
C ARG A 41 6.15 -1.69 4.45
N MET A 42 6.21 -0.52 3.84
CA MET A 42 5.35 -0.16 2.72
C MET A 42 5.97 -0.67 1.43
N ARG A 43 5.32 -1.63 0.76
CA ARG A 43 5.72 -2.09 -0.57
C ARG A 43 4.95 -1.33 -1.62
N VAL A 44 5.65 -0.68 -2.54
CA VAL A 44 5.11 0.12 -3.63
C VAL A 44 5.57 -0.46 -4.96
N PRO A 45 4.70 -1.07 -5.74
CA PRO A 45 4.99 -1.50 -7.10
C PRO A 45 4.72 -0.39 -8.11
N ASN A 46 5.33 -0.48 -9.27
CA ASN A 46 4.95 0.30 -10.44
C ASN A 46 4.63 -0.62 -11.62
N GLU A 47 3.36 -0.80 -11.92
CA GLU A 47 2.88 -1.61 -13.04
C GLU A 47 2.56 -0.78 -14.29
N LYS A 48 2.71 0.56 -14.21
CA LYS A 48 2.52 1.44 -15.37
C LYS A 48 3.77 1.52 -16.24
N GLN A 49 3.58 2.01 -17.46
CA GLN A 49 4.64 2.22 -18.45
C GLN A 49 5.38 3.56 -18.26
N VAL A 50 5.05 4.30 -17.21
CA VAL A 50 5.66 5.58 -16.82
C VAL A 50 6.22 5.49 -15.42
N ASN A 51 7.21 6.32 -15.09
CA ASN A 51 7.77 6.32 -13.74
C ASN A 51 6.72 6.77 -12.71
N SER A 52 6.78 6.18 -11.52
CA SER A 52 6.18 6.76 -10.33
C SER A 52 7.20 7.68 -9.67
N SER A 53 6.79 8.89 -9.31
CA SER A 53 7.69 9.96 -8.83
C SER A 53 7.44 10.39 -7.40
N ARG A 54 6.27 10.06 -6.85
CA ARG A 54 5.89 10.50 -5.51
C ARG A 54 4.85 9.56 -4.91
N ILE A 55 5.04 9.23 -3.63
CA ILE A 55 4.05 8.52 -2.82
C ILE A 55 3.68 9.40 -1.64
N VAL A 56 2.39 9.67 -1.44
CA VAL A 56 1.86 10.41 -0.29
C VAL A 56 1.15 9.43 0.62
N GLY A 57 1.56 9.37 1.89
CA GLY A 57 0.95 8.53 2.91
C GLY A 57 0.24 9.33 3.99
N GLU A 58 -0.95 8.86 4.40
CA GLU A 58 -1.65 9.26 5.60
C GLU A 58 -1.67 8.08 6.56
N PHE A 59 -1.19 8.30 7.78
CA PHE A 59 -1.04 7.25 8.77
C PHE A 59 -2.30 7.07 9.61
N PRO A 60 -2.57 5.83 10.08
CA PRO A 60 -3.72 5.56 10.93
C PRO A 60 -3.73 6.41 12.21
N ALA A 61 -4.91 6.82 12.63
CA ALA A 61 -5.07 7.56 13.89
C ALA A 61 -4.50 6.76 15.07
N GLY A 62 -3.77 7.43 15.96
CA GLY A 62 -3.15 6.82 17.14
C GLY A 62 -1.85 6.04 16.88
N LEU A 63 -1.49 5.79 15.63
CA LEU A 63 -0.19 5.22 15.29
C LEU A 63 0.89 6.29 15.46
N LYS A 64 1.95 5.98 16.21
CA LYS A 64 3.06 6.91 16.47
C LYS A 64 4.29 6.51 15.65
N VAL A 65 4.35 6.94 14.40
CA VAL A 65 5.56 6.77 13.56
C VAL A 65 6.65 7.70 14.08
N TYR A 66 7.88 7.21 14.26
CA TYR A 66 8.97 7.99 14.82
C TYR A 66 10.30 7.92 14.04
N ALA A 67 10.44 6.99 13.08
CA ALA A 67 11.62 6.90 12.22
C ALA A 67 11.28 6.31 10.85
N PHE A 68 12.06 6.69 9.85
CA PHE A 68 11.96 6.23 8.48
C PHE A 68 13.29 5.63 8.03
N GLU A 69 13.22 4.51 7.31
CA GLU A 69 14.38 3.92 6.66
C GLU A 69 14.86 4.82 5.52
N PRO A 70 16.13 5.26 5.50
CA PRO A 70 16.65 6.01 4.37
C PRO A 70 16.74 5.10 3.13
N LYS A 71 16.39 5.66 1.97
CA LYS A 71 16.44 4.95 0.69
C LYS A 71 17.24 5.79 -0.31
N ALA A 72 18.28 5.20 -0.89
CA ALA A 72 19.11 5.88 -1.89
C ALA A 72 18.24 6.39 -3.06
N GLY A 73 18.44 7.65 -3.45
CA GLY A 73 17.67 8.30 -4.51
C GLY A 73 16.24 8.75 -4.12
N TRP A 74 15.88 8.62 -2.85
CA TRP A 74 14.58 9.05 -2.32
C TRP A 74 14.74 9.99 -1.15
N THR A 75 13.83 10.96 -1.04
CA THR A 75 13.67 11.84 0.11
C THR A 75 12.34 11.57 0.80
N VAL A 76 12.25 11.91 2.08
CA VAL A 76 11.02 11.77 2.87
C VAL A 76 10.70 13.12 3.50
N ASP A 77 9.55 13.68 3.14
CA ASP A 77 8.99 14.89 3.75
C ASP A 77 7.95 14.49 4.78
N ILE A 78 8.17 14.84 6.04
CA ILE A 78 7.35 14.42 7.18
C ILE A 78 6.25 15.46 7.42
N ARG A 79 5.01 15.02 7.52
CA ARG A 79 3.86 15.85 7.90
C ARG A 79 3.49 15.60 9.35
N ARG A 80 3.39 16.70 10.12
CA ARG A 80 3.01 16.69 11.53
C ARG A 80 1.66 17.39 11.72
N ASN A 81 0.95 17.00 12.78
CA ASN A 81 -0.22 17.72 13.28
C ASN A 81 0.23 18.83 14.27
N ASP A 82 -0.75 19.59 14.78
CA ASP A 82 -0.51 20.70 15.72
C ASP A 82 0.10 20.24 17.05
N LYS A 83 0.00 18.97 17.40
CA LYS A 83 0.60 18.35 18.59
C LYS A 83 2.03 17.86 18.36
N GLY A 84 2.54 17.97 17.11
CA GLY A 84 3.86 17.51 16.72
C GLY A 84 3.92 16.02 16.34
N ASP A 85 2.80 15.29 16.39
CA ASP A 85 2.77 13.89 15.99
C ASP A 85 2.93 13.76 14.46
N ILE A 86 3.66 12.74 14.03
CA ILE A 86 3.80 12.42 12.61
C ILE A 86 2.51 11.73 12.14
N VAL A 87 1.77 12.39 11.26
CA VAL A 87 0.47 11.90 10.75
C VAL A 87 0.53 11.49 9.28
N GLY A 88 1.66 11.64 8.63
CA GLY A 88 1.86 11.25 7.25
C GLY A 88 3.26 11.58 6.77
N ALA A 89 3.57 11.13 5.57
CA ALA A 89 4.82 11.45 4.90
C ALA A 89 4.65 11.43 3.38
N THR A 90 5.57 12.11 2.70
CA THR A 90 5.69 12.08 1.24
C THR A 90 7.08 11.57 0.88
N TRP A 91 7.14 10.48 0.12
CA TRP A 91 8.38 9.96 -0.45
C TRP A 91 8.50 10.46 -1.89
N ASN A 92 9.60 11.10 -2.21
CA ASN A 92 9.91 11.63 -3.55
C ASN A 92 11.14 10.93 -4.11
N GLY A 93 11.02 10.41 -5.32
CA GLY A 93 12.09 9.70 -6.01
C GLY A 93 11.58 9.11 -7.32
N VAL A 94 12.34 8.22 -7.93
CA VAL A 94 11.97 7.59 -9.20
C VAL A 94 11.84 6.08 -9.03
N LEU A 95 10.65 5.56 -9.29
CA LEU A 95 10.37 4.13 -9.41
C LEU A 95 9.98 3.84 -10.87
N LYS A 96 10.85 3.14 -11.59
CA LYS A 96 10.66 2.85 -13.02
C LYS A 96 9.55 1.82 -13.25
N PRO A 97 9.03 1.71 -14.48
CA PRO A 97 8.12 0.65 -14.87
C PRO A 97 8.62 -0.75 -14.46
N TYR A 98 7.71 -1.58 -13.94
CA TYR A 98 7.96 -2.97 -13.50
C TYR A 98 8.93 -3.14 -12.33
N GLU A 99 9.32 -2.06 -11.67
CA GLU A 99 10.05 -2.09 -10.41
C GLU A 99 9.10 -2.05 -9.21
N PHE A 100 9.60 -2.48 -8.06
CA PHE A 100 8.97 -2.19 -6.77
C PHE A 100 10.04 -1.76 -5.75
N LEU A 101 9.61 -0.98 -4.77
CA LEU A 101 10.43 -0.63 -3.61
C LEU A 101 9.69 -0.92 -2.30
N GLU A 102 10.48 -1.09 -1.25
CA GLU A 102 9.97 -1.11 0.12
C GLU A 102 10.54 0.07 0.90
N PHE A 103 9.69 0.70 1.71
CA PHE A 103 10.04 1.80 2.61
C PHE A 103 9.72 1.38 4.04
N GLY A 104 10.73 1.34 4.90
CA GLY A 104 10.59 0.99 6.30
C GLY A 104 10.20 2.17 7.17
N MET A 105 9.36 1.90 8.17
CA MET A 105 8.94 2.87 9.19
C MET A 105 8.92 2.19 10.55
N LEU A 106 9.47 2.85 11.58
CA LEU A 106 9.34 2.41 12.96
C LEU A 106 8.17 3.13 13.62
N ALA A 107 7.31 2.39 14.29
CA ALA A 107 6.12 2.93 14.92
C ALA A 107 5.80 2.26 16.27
N ILE A 108 4.96 2.93 17.05
CA ILE A 108 4.28 2.37 18.22
C ILE A 108 2.79 2.29 17.86
N ASN A 109 2.22 1.11 18.00
CA ASN A 109 0.82 0.85 17.71
C ASN A 109 -0.12 1.52 18.73
N PRO A 110 -1.37 1.83 18.34
CA PRO A 110 -2.43 2.14 19.28
C PRO A 110 -2.61 1.03 20.31
N GLU A 111 -2.99 1.41 21.55
CA GLU A 111 -3.24 0.46 22.64
C GLU A 111 -4.47 -0.43 22.40
N ALA A 112 -5.45 0.05 21.64
CA ALA A 112 -6.65 -0.68 21.34
C ALA A 112 -6.41 -1.72 20.23
N ALA A 113 -6.85 -2.95 20.46
CA ALA A 113 -6.94 -3.96 19.41
C ALA A 113 -7.99 -3.58 18.36
N GLY A 114 -7.80 -4.03 17.13
CA GLY A 114 -8.68 -3.74 16.01
C GLY A 114 -7.91 -3.48 14.73
N GLU A 115 -8.60 -3.02 13.71
CA GLU A 115 -7.99 -2.71 12.43
C GLU A 115 -7.52 -1.25 12.38
N ILE A 116 -6.31 -1.05 11.85
CA ILE A 116 -5.78 0.26 11.49
C ILE A 116 -5.62 0.35 9.98
N THR A 117 -6.12 1.44 9.39
CA THR A 117 -6.17 1.65 7.94
C THR A 117 -5.18 2.73 7.53
N TRP A 118 -4.34 2.39 6.58
CA TRP A 118 -3.39 3.29 5.95
C TRP A 118 -4.00 3.84 4.66
N LYS A 119 -3.64 5.05 4.26
CA LYS A 119 -4.07 5.60 2.98
C LYS A 119 -2.85 6.07 2.21
N PHE A 120 -2.80 5.74 0.93
CA PHE A 120 -1.69 6.14 0.05
C PHE A 120 -2.20 6.66 -1.27
N VAL A 121 -1.46 7.63 -1.82
CA VAL A 121 -1.65 8.11 -3.19
C VAL A 121 -0.31 8.00 -3.91
N GLN A 122 -0.27 7.28 -5.02
CA GLN A 122 0.89 7.15 -5.88
C GLN A 122 0.73 8.02 -7.12
N TYR A 123 1.71 8.89 -7.36
CA TYR A 123 1.74 9.83 -8.48
C TYR A 123 2.73 9.39 -9.53
N TYR A 124 2.42 9.66 -10.78
CA TYR A 124 3.19 9.28 -11.95
C TYR A 124 3.61 10.49 -12.78
N ASP A 125 4.69 10.34 -13.57
CA ASP A 125 5.28 11.42 -14.37
C ASP A 125 4.36 11.93 -15.49
N ASP A 126 3.35 11.13 -15.88
CA ASP A 126 2.31 11.54 -16.84
C ASP A 126 1.20 12.40 -16.21
N GLY A 127 1.32 12.76 -14.94
CA GLY A 127 0.33 13.54 -14.19
C GLY A 127 -0.85 12.73 -13.64
N THR A 128 -0.91 11.41 -13.89
CA THR A 128 -1.93 10.54 -13.30
C THR A 128 -1.58 10.13 -11.88
N LYS A 129 -2.58 9.63 -11.14
CA LYS A 129 -2.39 9.10 -9.78
C LYS A 129 -3.27 7.87 -9.55
N GLU A 130 -2.91 7.08 -8.56
CA GLU A 130 -3.72 6.00 -8.01
C GLU A 130 -3.90 6.21 -6.50
N GLU A 131 -5.16 6.17 -6.05
CA GLU A 131 -5.55 6.44 -4.67
C GLU A 131 -5.95 5.13 -3.98
N PHE A 132 -5.06 4.59 -3.15
CA PHE A 132 -5.27 3.37 -2.35
C PHE A 132 -5.98 3.74 -1.04
N VAL A 133 -7.25 4.10 -1.15
CA VAL A 133 -8.09 4.59 -0.05
C VAL A 133 -9.45 3.89 0.01
N GLY A 134 -9.69 2.94 -0.90
CA GLY A 134 -10.96 2.26 -1.04
C GLY A 134 -11.22 1.21 0.05
N ALA A 135 -12.46 0.73 0.11
CA ALA A 135 -12.86 -0.39 0.97
C ALA A 135 -12.20 -1.70 0.52
N ALA A 136 -12.15 -2.69 1.42
CA ALA A 136 -11.72 -4.04 1.09
C ALA A 136 -12.49 -4.59 -0.12
N GLY A 137 -11.79 -5.23 -1.07
CA GLY A 137 -12.37 -5.77 -2.31
C GLY A 137 -12.61 -4.74 -3.42
N SER A 138 -12.40 -3.44 -3.18
CA SER A 138 -12.41 -2.43 -4.24
C SER A 138 -11.18 -2.56 -5.15
N ARG A 139 -11.18 -1.84 -6.28
CA ARG A 139 -10.04 -1.85 -7.22
C ARG A 139 -8.73 -1.38 -6.59
N LEU A 140 -8.77 -0.37 -5.74
CA LEU A 140 -7.62 0.22 -5.04
C LEU A 140 -7.92 0.28 -3.53
N PRO A 141 -7.87 -0.86 -2.82
CA PRO A 141 -8.18 -0.90 -1.40
C PRO A 141 -7.09 -0.22 -0.58
N ALA A 142 -7.49 0.43 0.49
CA ALA A 142 -6.57 0.92 1.50
C ALA A 142 -5.91 -0.28 2.22
N PRO A 143 -4.58 -0.26 2.46
CA PRO A 143 -3.93 -1.28 3.28
C PRO A 143 -4.47 -1.28 4.71
N VAL A 144 -4.69 -2.47 5.28
CA VAL A 144 -5.18 -2.66 6.65
C VAL A 144 -4.21 -3.55 7.42
N VAL A 145 -3.96 -3.20 8.67
CA VAL A 145 -3.22 -4.04 9.63
C VAL A 145 -4.13 -4.34 10.80
N THR A 146 -4.19 -5.60 11.21
CA THR A 146 -4.95 -6.03 12.38
C THR A 146 -4.08 -5.98 13.63
N LEU A 147 -4.47 -5.17 14.60
CA LEU A 147 -3.83 -5.12 15.91
C LEU A 147 -4.46 -6.17 16.83
N LYS A 148 -3.64 -7.09 17.30
CA LYS A 148 -4.07 -8.19 18.21
C LYS A 148 -3.96 -7.73 19.65
N ALA A 149 -4.96 -8.06 20.46
CA ALA A 149 -4.87 -7.87 21.90
C ALA A 149 -3.70 -8.68 22.47
N VAL A 150 -2.92 -8.05 23.35
CA VAL A 150 -1.86 -8.75 24.10
C VAL A 150 -2.50 -9.37 25.34
N THR A 151 -2.57 -10.68 25.39
CA THR A 151 -2.96 -11.42 26.63
C THR A 151 -1.81 -11.27 27.63
N ARG A 152 -2.06 -10.64 28.76
CA ARG A 152 -1.15 -10.57 29.93
C ARG A 152 -1.30 -11.81 30.77
#